data_c8cdb5274b082fb8086266ad3bdba59c
#
_entry.id   c8cdb5274b082fb8086266ad3bdba59c
#
_cell.length_a   1.000
_cell.length_b   1.000
_cell.length_c   1.000
_cell.angle_alpha   90.00
_cell.angle_beta   90.00
_cell.angle_gamma   90.00
#
_symmetry.space_group_name_H-M   'P 1'
#
loop_
_entity.id
_entity.type
_entity.pdbx_description
1 polymer ?
#
loop_
_entity_poly.entity_id
_entity_poly.type
_entity_poly.pdbx_seq_one_letter_code
_entity_poly.pdbx_strand_id
1 'polypeptide(L)'
;MMNNIKKCFVLSLMASFMFSCTDIETIDLEKEAVKDLYENRDKDKWAEEDAQKQQNYEDSVRIAEENKRLYELYLADLREYKETKHPVMFGWFNAWSAETPGEYSNLTLIPDSMDIVSIWGNCFNINEKRLKQMREVQSKGTKVIVGWIVENVGNGLSNIPEGGS
;
A
#
# COMPACT_ATOMS: atom_id res chain seq x y z
N MET A 1 -10.30 -93.66 -0.50
CA MET A 1 -9.00 -93.29 0.19
C MET A 1 -8.33 -92.06 -0.33
N MET A 2 -8.80 -91.44 -1.42
CA MET A 2 -8.19 -90.28 -2.08
C MET A 2 -8.63 -88.88 -1.53
N ASN A 3 -9.71 -88.83 -0.73
CA ASN A 3 -10.24 -87.60 -0.21
C ASN A 3 -9.55 -87.06 1.06
N ASN A 4 -8.89 -87.92 1.83
CA ASN A 4 -8.24 -87.52 3.07
C ASN A 4 -6.82 -86.89 2.82
N ILE A 5 -6.13 -87.31 1.76
CA ILE A 5 -4.82 -86.80 1.38
C ILE A 5 -4.96 -85.34 0.87
N LYS A 6 -6.01 -85.06 0.10
CA LYS A 6 -6.29 -83.67 -0.38
C LYS A 6 -6.62 -82.72 0.76
N LYS A 7 -7.32 -83.18 1.80
CA LYS A 7 -7.65 -82.38 3.00
C LYS A 7 -6.39 -82.10 3.86
N CYS A 8 -5.50 -83.04 3.98
CA CYS A 8 -4.21 -82.81 4.69
C CYS A 8 -3.29 -81.85 3.94
N PHE A 9 -3.27 -81.88 2.60
CA PHE A 9 -2.43 -80.95 1.81
C PHE A 9 -2.96 -79.56 1.86
N VAL A 10 -4.27 -79.32 1.83
CA VAL A 10 -4.88 -78.00 1.94
C VAL A 10 -4.70 -77.43 3.35
N LEU A 11 -4.78 -78.22 4.40
CA LEU A 11 -4.51 -77.77 5.76
C LEU A 11 -3.04 -77.49 6.02
N SER A 12 -2.12 -78.24 5.41
CA SER A 12 -0.69 -77.96 5.49
C SER A 12 -0.27 -76.67 4.73
N LEU A 13 -0.93 -76.38 3.61
CA LEU A 13 -0.69 -75.14 2.84
C LEU A 13 -1.24 -73.92 3.56
N MET A 14 -2.36 -74.04 4.28
CA MET A 14 -2.93 -72.93 5.08
C MET A 14 -2.14 -72.64 6.35
N ALA A 15 -1.45 -73.61 6.94
CA ALA A 15 -0.59 -73.42 8.12
C ALA A 15 0.72 -72.71 7.80
N SER A 16 1.17 -72.75 6.54
CA SER A 16 2.39 -72.09 6.11
C SER A 16 2.25 -70.57 5.90
N PHE A 17 1.04 -70.06 5.84
CA PHE A 17 0.81 -68.61 5.67
C PHE A 17 0.68 -67.85 6.99
N MET A 18 0.71 -68.50 8.15
CA MET A 18 0.52 -67.85 9.44
C MET A 18 1.83 -67.49 10.15
N PHE A 19 2.97 -67.77 9.56
CA PHE A 19 4.28 -67.46 10.17
C PHE A 19 5.11 -66.44 9.38
N SER A 20 4.45 -65.60 8.59
CA SER A 20 5.12 -64.41 8.07
C SER A 20 4.72 -63.18 8.92
N CYS A 21 4.87 -63.31 10.23
CA CYS A 21 5.14 -62.12 11.03
C CYS A 21 6.62 -61.82 10.82
N THR A 22 6.96 -60.99 9.87
CA THR A 22 8.18 -60.24 9.96
C THR A 22 8.04 -59.40 11.22
N ASP A 23 8.82 -59.77 12.26
CA ASP A 23 9.18 -58.83 13.31
C ASP A 23 9.94 -57.69 12.60
N ILE A 24 9.17 -56.67 12.20
CA ILE A 24 9.72 -55.39 11.94
C ILE A 24 10.16 -54.90 13.32
N GLU A 25 11.40 -55.13 13.70
CA GLU A 25 12.00 -54.36 14.79
C GLU A 25 11.75 -52.90 14.44
N THR A 26 10.83 -52.26 15.16
CA THR A 26 10.71 -50.85 15.11
C THR A 26 12.06 -50.32 15.51
N ILE A 27 12.77 -49.74 14.54
CA ILE A 27 13.98 -48.99 14.84
C ILE A 27 13.51 -47.89 15.82
N ASP A 28 13.78 -48.08 17.09
CA ASP A 28 13.62 -47.11 18.13
C ASP A 28 14.70 -46.05 17.84
N LEU A 29 14.43 -45.27 16.76
CA LEU A 29 15.10 -44.00 16.60
C LEU A 29 14.74 -43.22 17.86
N GLU A 30 15.74 -43.06 18.73
CA GLU A 30 15.56 -42.29 19.95
C GLU A 30 14.77 -41.05 19.60
N LYS A 31 13.54 -40.94 20.09
CA LYS A 31 12.61 -39.86 19.77
C LYS A 31 13.25 -38.49 19.96
N GLU A 32 14.23 -38.43 20.82
CA GLU A 32 15.06 -37.27 21.11
C GLU A 32 15.97 -36.87 19.95
N ALA A 33 16.66 -37.83 19.32
CA ALA A 33 17.56 -37.58 18.18
C ALA A 33 16.79 -37.15 16.95
N VAL A 34 15.59 -37.71 16.72
CA VAL A 34 14.71 -37.29 15.62
C VAL A 34 14.12 -35.89 15.87
N LYS A 35 13.76 -35.59 17.11
CA LYS A 35 13.28 -34.26 17.49
C LYS A 35 14.37 -33.20 17.28
N ASP A 36 15.60 -33.46 17.72
CA ASP A 36 16.72 -32.54 17.54
C ASP A 36 17.06 -32.31 16.06
N LEU A 37 16.96 -33.36 15.22
CA LEU A 37 17.18 -33.23 13.78
C LEU A 37 16.11 -32.32 13.12
N TYR A 38 14.85 -32.45 13.52
CA TYR A 38 13.78 -31.58 13.00
C TYR A 38 13.90 -30.15 13.53
N GLU A 39 14.15 -29.98 14.81
CA GLU A 39 14.30 -28.66 15.42
C GLU A 39 15.51 -27.89 14.90
N ASN A 40 16.65 -28.55 14.65
CA ASN A 40 17.84 -27.90 14.13
C ASN A 40 17.74 -27.63 12.62
N ARG A 41 17.16 -28.53 11.84
CA ARG A 41 16.97 -28.34 10.40
C ARG A 41 16.15 -27.08 10.08
N ASP A 42 15.13 -26.80 10.87
CA ASP A 42 14.23 -25.69 10.62
C ASP A 42 14.69 -24.39 11.29
N LYS A 43 15.51 -24.44 12.34
CA LYS A 43 16.08 -23.24 13.00
C LYS A 43 16.93 -22.38 12.08
N ASP A 44 17.83 -22.99 11.32
CA ASP A 44 18.71 -22.26 10.40
C ASP A 44 17.89 -21.60 9.29
N LYS A 45 16.92 -22.33 8.75
CA LYS A 45 16.01 -21.82 7.73
C LYS A 45 15.15 -20.64 8.24
N TRP A 46 14.61 -20.74 9.44
CA TRP A 46 13.84 -19.65 10.03
C TRP A 46 14.70 -18.44 10.37
N ALA A 47 15.93 -18.66 10.83
CA ALA A 47 16.88 -17.58 11.06
C ALA A 47 17.26 -16.85 9.76
N GLU A 48 17.45 -17.57 8.66
CA GLU A 48 17.68 -16.99 7.35
C GLU A 48 16.45 -16.22 6.83
N GLU A 49 15.24 -16.78 6.98
CA GLU A 49 14.01 -16.11 6.60
C GLU A 49 13.76 -14.83 7.41
N ASP A 50 14.02 -14.84 8.71
CA ASP A 50 13.87 -13.68 9.57
C ASP A 50 14.94 -12.62 9.30
N ALA A 51 16.17 -13.02 9.03
CA ALA A 51 17.23 -12.11 8.60
C ALA A 51 16.89 -11.45 7.26
N GLN A 52 16.35 -12.21 6.31
CA GLN A 52 15.91 -11.68 5.01
C GLN A 52 14.73 -10.71 5.17
N LYS A 53 13.75 -11.01 6.02
CA LYS A 53 12.64 -10.10 6.32
C LYS A 53 13.14 -8.80 6.95
N GLN A 54 14.07 -8.91 7.90
CA GLN A 54 14.66 -7.74 8.54
C GLN A 54 15.41 -6.88 7.54
N GLN A 55 16.23 -7.48 6.67
CA GLN A 55 16.94 -6.76 5.62
C GLN A 55 16.00 -6.09 4.64
N ASN A 56 14.93 -6.77 4.19
CA ASN A 56 13.93 -6.21 3.31
C ASN A 56 13.20 -5.01 3.97
N TYR A 57 12.94 -5.10 5.27
CA TYR A 57 12.35 -3.99 6.03
C TYR A 57 13.30 -2.79 6.09
N GLU A 58 14.57 -3.00 6.44
CA GLU A 58 15.59 -1.94 6.49
C GLU A 58 15.80 -1.28 5.14
N ASP A 59 15.86 -2.06 4.05
CA ASP A 59 15.93 -1.56 2.69
C ASP A 59 14.70 -0.73 2.32
N SER A 60 13.49 -1.16 2.71
CA SER A 60 12.26 -0.42 2.47
C SER A 60 12.23 0.93 3.18
N VAL A 61 12.69 0.98 4.43
CA VAL A 61 12.82 2.22 5.20
C VAL A 61 13.83 3.17 4.55
N ARG A 62 15.00 2.66 4.18
CA ARG A 62 16.04 3.46 3.51
C ARG A 62 15.55 4.04 2.18
N ILE A 63 14.84 3.23 1.38
CA ILE A 63 14.25 3.70 0.10
C ILE A 63 13.19 4.78 0.37
N ALA A 64 12.35 4.61 1.40
CA ALA A 64 11.33 5.59 1.74
C ALA A 64 11.94 6.92 2.20
N GLU A 65 13.02 6.88 2.98
CA GLU A 65 13.75 8.08 3.41
C GLU A 65 14.42 8.80 2.23
N GLU A 66 15.05 8.05 1.33
CA GLU A 66 15.66 8.63 0.13
C GLU A 66 14.62 9.24 -0.81
N ASN A 67 13.48 8.57 -1.02
CA ASN A 67 12.38 9.12 -1.81
C ASN A 67 11.82 10.41 -1.20
N LYS A 68 11.71 10.46 0.12
CA LYS A 68 11.29 11.67 0.83
C LYS A 68 12.29 12.79 0.60
N ARG A 69 13.58 12.52 0.73
CA ARG A 69 14.66 13.50 0.49
C ARG A 69 14.63 14.02 -0.95
N LEU A 70 14.49 13.14 -1.93
CA LEU A 70 14.40 13.51 -3.34
C LEU A 70 13.14 14.35 -3.63
N TYR A 71 12.03 14.03 -3.01
CA TYR A 71 10.81 14.81 -3.13
C TYR A 71 10.96 16.22 -2.54
N GLU A 72 11.60 16.38 -1.39
CA GLU A 72 11.87 17.70 -0.81
C GLU A 72 12.81 18.56 -1.69
N LEU A 73 13.82 17.96 -2.30
CA LEU A 73 14.67 18.63 -3.28
C LEU A 73 13.88 19.08 -4.49
N TYR A 74 13.05 18.17 -5.04
CA TYR A 74 12.17 18.49 -6.16
C TYR A 74 11.24 19.67 -5.83
N LEU A 75 10.64 19.70 -4.65
CA LEU A 75 9.79 20.81 -4.21
C LEU A 75 10.59 22.13 -4.07
N ALA A 76 11.83 22.05 -3.63
CA ALA A 76 12.71 23.22 -3.52
C ALA A 76 13.03 23.80 -4.91
N ASP A 77 13.46 22.95 -5.84
CA ASP A 77 13.78 23.34 -7.22
C ASP A 77 12.54 23.91 -7.94
N LEU A 78 11.39 23.29 -7.71
CA LEU A 78 10.12 23.74 -8.31
C LEU A 78 9.73 25.14 -7.80
N ARG A 79 9.88 25.41 -6.50
CA ARG A 79 9.63 26.73 -5.92
C ARG A 79 10.63 27.77 -6.45
N GLU A 80 11.91 27.41 -6.52
CA GLU A 80 12.95 28.27 -7.09
C GLU A 80 12.63 28.61 -8.55
N TYR A 81 12.27 27.60 -9.36
CA TYR A 81 11.85 27.84 -10.75
C TYR A 81 10.70 28.85 -10.85
N LYS A 82 9.68 28.73 -10.00
CA LYS A 82 8.51 29.62 -10.01
C LYS A 82 8.80 31.05 -9.54
N GLU A 83 9.93 31.30 -8.89
CA GLU A 83 10.43 32.64 -8.56
C GLU A 83 11.24 33.28 -9.71
N THR A 84 11.65 32.48 -10.71
CA THR A 84 12.39 33.02 -11.87
C THR A 84 11.45 33.73 -12.83
N LYS A 85 12.04 34.50 -13.77
CA LYS A 85 11.29 35.11 -14.87
C LYS A 85 11.01 34.04 -15.95
N HIS A 86 9.79 33.59 -16.04
CA HIS A 86 9.36 32.59 -17.02
C HIS A 86 7.93 32.92 -17.51
N PRO A 87 7.43 32.28 -18.61
CA PRO A 87 6.03 32.35 -19.00
C PRO A 87 5.14 31.78 -17.92
N VAL A 88 4.21 32.58 -17.40
CA VAL A 88 3.29 32.17 -16.32
C VAL A 88 2.22 31.23 -16.85
N MET A 89 2.12 30.04 -16.26
CA MET A 89 1.04 29.12 -16.55
C MET A 89 -0.15 29.38 -15.60
N PHE A 90 -1.28 29.77 -16.19
CA PHE A 90 -2.52 30.05 -15.48
C PHE A 90 -3.61 29.08 -15.91
N GLY A 91 -4.43 28.62 -14.98
CA GLY A 91 -5.58 27.77 -15.26
C GLY A 91 -6.76 27.98 -14.32
N TRP A 92 -7.94 27.55 -14.78
CA TRP A 92 -9.13 27.47 -13.96
C TRP A 92 -9.38 26.05 -13.52
N PHE A 93 -9.72 25.88 -12.25
CA PHE A 93 -10.11 24.61 -11.68
C PHE A 93 -11.58 24.66 -11.25
N ASN A 94 -12.41 23.97 -12.01
CA ASN A 94 -13.85 23.86 -11.72
C ASN A 94 -14.18 22.60 -10.95
N ALA A 95 -15.33 22.58 -10.29
CA ALA A 95 -15.88 21.42 -9.61
C ALA A 95 -14.98 20.83 -8.48
N TRP A 96 -14.24 21.70 -7.79
CA TRP A 96 -13.42 21.26 -6.66
C TRP A 96 -14.25 20.58 -5.57
N SER A 97 -14.04 19.28 -5.40
CA SER A 97 -14.66 18.47 -4.37
C SER A 97 -13.63 17.54 -3.73
N ALA A 98 -13.32 17.78 -2.48
CA ALA A 98 -12.45 16.87 -1.71
C ALA A 98 -13.21 15.65 -1.16
N GLU A 99 -14.55 15.62 -1.30
CA GLU A 99 -15.40 14.55 -0.81
C GLU A 99 -15.54 13.41 -1.83
N THR A 100 -15.49 13.72 -3.11
CA THR A 100 -15.59 12.73 -4.19
C THR A 100 -14.20 12.45 -4.73
N PRO A 101 -13.63 11.25 -4.51
CA PRO A 101 -12.36 10.89 -5.13
C PRO A 101 -12.54 10.80 -6.64
N GLY A 102 -11.88 11.68 -7.37
CA GLY A 102 -11.90 11.68 -8.82
C GLY A 102 -10.86 12.62 -9.39
N GLU A 103 -10.32 12.29 -10.56
CA GLU A 103 -9.27 13.08 -11.20
C GLU A 103 -9.69 14.53 -11.43
N TYR A 104 -10.97 14.76 -11.73
CA TYR A 104 -11.48 16.09 -12.08
C TYR A 104 -11.88 16.95 -10.89
N SER A 105 -11.90 16.39 -9.69
CA SER A 105 -12.33 17.10 -8.48
C SER A 105 -11.25 17.29 -7.43
N ASN A 106 -10.08 16.68 -7.62
CA ASN A 106 -8.95 16.76 -6.70
C ASN A 106 -7.95 17.83 -7.15
N LEU A 107 -7.84 18.89 -6.35
CA LEU A 107 -6.94 19.99 -6.65
C LEU A 107 -5.47 19.59 -6.71
N THR A 108 -5.05 18.54 -6.01
CA THR A 108 -3.64 18.11 -5.98
C THR A 108 -3.17 17.48 -7.28
N LEU A 109 -4.10 17.15 -8.21
CA LEU A 109 -3.79 16.55 -9.51
C LEU A 109 -3.53 17.58 -10.62
N ILE A 110 -3.54 18.87 -10.32
CA ILE A 110 -3.11 19.88 -11.30
C ILE A 110 -1.62 19.71 -11.61
N PRO A 111 -1.18 20.03 -12.81
CA PRO A 111 0.22 19.96 -13.17
C PRO A 111 1.11 20.79 -12.25
N ASP A 112 2.24 20.27 -11.85
CA ASP A 112 3.20 20.96 -10.99
C ASP A 112 3.78 22.23 -11.63
N SER A 113 3.78 22.30 -12.96
CA SER A 113 4.15 23.49 -13.72
C SER A 113 3.15 24.65 -13.63
N MET A 114 1.97 24.43 -13.02
CA MET A 114 0.98 25.48 -12.84
C MET A 114 1.46 26.53 -11.84
N ASP A 115 1.56 27.79 -12.26
CA ASP A 115 1.96 28.91 -11.39
C ASP A 115 0.79 29.48 -10.61
N ILE A 116 -0.35 29.61 -11.29
CA ILE A 116 -1.56 30.16 -10.71
C ILE A 116 -2.76 29.31 -11.10
N VAL A 117 -3.51 28.88 -10.11
CA VAL A 117 -4.80 28.21 -10.31
C VAL A 117 -5.91 29.04 -9.71
N SER A 118 -6.93 29.33 -10.53
CA SER A 118 -8.15 29.97 -10.09
C SER A 118 -9.22 28.94 -9.79
N ILE A 119 -9.63 28.85 -8.54
CA ILE A 119 -10.75 27.99 -8.14
C ILE A 119 -12.05 28.65 -8.51
N TRP A 120 -12.84 27.96 -9.31
CA TRP A 120 -14.12 28.41 -9.79
C TRP A 120 -15.26 27.71 -9.07
N GLY A 121 -16.10 28.47 -8.40
CA GLY A 121 -17.18 27.92 -7.57
C GLY A 121 -16.67 27.28 -6.26
N ASN A 122 -17.56 26.97 -5.33
CA ASN A 122 -17.30 26.31 -4.04
C ASN A 122 -16.13 26.87 -3.20
N CYS A 123 -15.73 28.11 -3.46
CA CYS A 123 -14.59 28.74 -2.84
C CYS A 123 -14.86 29.25 -1.41
N PHE A 124 -16.13 29.37 -1.02
CA PHE A 124 -16.54 29.91 0.27
C PHE A 124 -16.72 28.83 1.35
N ASN A 125 -16.75 27.56 0.97
CA ASN A 125 -16.94 26.44 1.89
C ASN A 125 -15.69 25.54 1.89
N ILE A 126 -14.63 26.01 2.52
CA ILE A 126 -13.35 25.27 2.63
C ILE A 126 -13.38 24.45 3.91
N ASN A 127 -13.59 23.13 3.77
CA ASN A 127 -13.44 22.18 4.84
C ASN A 127 -11.96 21.72 4.99
N GLU A 128 -11.68 20.91 6.02
CA GLU A 128 -10.32 20.43 6.30
C GLU A 128 -9.68 19.67 5.12
N LYS A 129 -10.46 18.87 4.39
CA LYS A 129 -9.94 18.10 3.24
C LYS A 129 -9.55 19.03 2.09
N ARG A 130 -10.36 20.03 1.80
CA ARG A 130 -10.04 21.06 0.80
C ARG A 130 -8.84 21.89 1.24
N LEU A 131 -8.79 22.27 2.50
CA LEU A 131 -7.66 23.00 3.06
C LEU A 131 -6.36 22.21 2.89
N LYS A 132 -6.36 20.90 3.16
CA LYS A 132 -5.21 20.02 2.96
C LYS A 132 -4.76 20.01 1.51
N GLN A 133 -5.67 19.80 0.55
CA GLN A 133 -5.34 19.83 -0.87
C GLN A 133 -4.78 21.18 -1.30
N MET A 134 -5.35 22.27 -0.84
CA MET A 134 -4.87 23.63 -1.14
C MET A 134 -3.46 23.85 -0.60
N ARG A 135 -3.18 23.43 0.63
CA ARG A 135 -1.84 23.56 1.22
C ARG A 135 -0.79 22.72 0.49
N GLU A 136 -1.18 21.52 0.03
CA GLU A 136 -0.31 20.67 -0.79
C GLU A 136 0.06 21.36 -2.10
N VAL A 137 -0.90 21.95 -2.81
CA VAL A 137 -0.65 22.70 -4.04
C VAL A 137 0.20 23.94 -3.77
N GLN A 138 -0.08 24.66 -2.69
CA GLN A 138 0.73 25.82 -2.29
C GLN A 138 2.17 25.46 -1.90
N SER A 139 2.39 24.27 -1.34
CA SER A 139 3.75 23.80 -1.01
C SER A 139 4.63 23.62 -2.24
N LYS A 140 4.03 23.43 -3.41
CA LYS A 140 4.69 23.37 -4.73
C LYS A 140 4.95 24.75 -5.34
N GLY A 141 4.66 25.85 -4.63
CA GLY A 141 4.81 27.23 -5.11
C GLY A 141 3.67 27.72 -5.98
N THR A 142 2.61 26.95 -6.20
CA THR A 142 1.44 27.36 -6.98
C THR A 142 0.58 28.34 -6.17
N LYS A 143 0.25 29.47 -6.76
CA LYS A 143 -0.67 30.45 -6.17
C LYS A 143 -2.13 30.03 -6.41
N VAL A 144 -2.90 29.94 -5.35
CA VAL A 144 -4.32 29.61 -5.42
C VAL A 144 -5.12 30.89 -5.26
N ILE A 145 -5.90 31.22 -6.27
CA ILE A 145 -6.83 32.37 -6.26
C ILE A 145 -8.26 31.88 -6.45
N VAL A 146 -9.19 32.77 -6.24
CA VAL A 146 -10.62 32.49 -6.33
C VAL A 146 -11.22 33.33 -7.46
N GLY A 147 -12.08 32.70 -8.25
CA GLY A 147 -12.85 33.37 -9.29
C GLY A 147 -14.34 33.02 -9.21
N TRP A 148 -15.18 34.04 -9.29
CA TRP A 148 -16.60 33.83 -9.48
C TRP A 148 -17.25 35.06 -10.18
N ILE A 149 -18.44 34.88 -10.72
CA ILE A 149 -19.22 35.98 -11.29
C ILE A 149 -19.89 36.71 -10.14
N VAL A 150 -19.67 38.02 -10.07
CA VAL A 150 -20.34 38.90 -9.13
C VAL A 150 -21.34 39.75 -9.93
N GLU A 151 -22.60 39.46 -9.81
CA GLU A 151 -23.68 40.24 -10.47
C GLU A 151 -23.87 41.57 -9.75
N ASN A 152 -23.80 41.56 -8.42
CA ASN A 152 -23.87 42.76 -7.58
C ASN A 152 -22.68 42.83 -6.65
N VAL A 153 -22.00 43.96 -6.58
CA VAL A 153 -20.87 44.16 -5.66
C VAL A 153 -21.38 44.05 -4.22
N GLY A 154 -20.73 43.17 -3.44
CA GLY A 154 -21.18 42.88 -2.06
C GLY A 154 -22.15 41.72 -1.94
N ASN A 155 -22.53 41.06 -3.02
CA ASN A 155 -23.40 39.87 -2.97
C ASN A 155 -22.71 38.75 -2.22
N GLY A 156 -23.33 38.21 -1.18
CA GLY A 156 -22.77 37.17 -0.29
C GLY A 156 -21.94 37.71 0.88
N LEU A 157 -21.79 39.00 1.04
CA LEU A 157 -21.22 39.63 2.23
C LEU A 157 -22.31 39.88 3.29
N SER A 158 -22.04 39.48 4.53
CA SER A 158 -23.01 39.58 5.63
C SER A 158 -23.25 41.00 6.17
N ASN A 159 -22.42 41.99 5.73
CA ASN A 159 -22.51 43.38 6.21
C ASN A 159 -22.41 44.34 5.02
N ILE A 160 -23.42 44.35 4.15
CA ILE A 160 -23.57 45.42 3.17
C ILE A 160 -24.17 46.62 3.88
N PRO A 161 -23.56 47.81 3.90
CA PRO A 161 -24.19 49.00 4.42
C PRO A 161 -25.48 49.28 3.64
N GLU A 162 -26.60 49.56 4.34
CA GLU A 162 -27.84 49.98 3.69
C GLU A 162 -27.57 51.20 2.80
N GLY A 163 -27.74 51.04 1.48
CA GLY A 163 -27.55 52.12 0.50
C GLY A 163 -26.37 51.93 -0.46
N GLY A 164 -25.59 50.84 -0.39
CA GLY A 164 -24.59 50.48 -1.38
C GLY A 164 -25.16 49.68 -2.53
N SER A 165 -25.64 50.31 -3.56
CA SER A 165 -25.93 49.74 -4.88
C SER A 165 -24.81 50.07 -5.85
#